data_f50223935488a71c2cb1cac340047f8a
#
_entry.id   f50223935488a71c2cb1cac340047f8a
#
_cell.length_a   1.000
_cell.length_b   1.000
_cell.length_c   1.000
_cell.angle_alpha   90.00
_cell.angle_beta   90.00
_cell.angle_gamma   90.00
#
_symmetry.space_group_name_H-M   'P 1'
#
loop_
_entity.id
_entity.type
_entity.pdbx_description
1 polymer ?
#
loop_
_entity_poly.entity_id
_entity_poly.type
_entity_poly.pdbx_seq_one_letter_code
_entity_poly.pdbx_strand_id
1 'polypeptide(L)'
;MGIRAVLFNTDGRQELIELNSFTDLQERLGGGLAELVTTDSNGIMTWANEEAHLKNMPKNEAVSFNNGVMEQPLFGPVVSVREDELGELPYKLGEE
;
A
#
# COMPACT_ATOMS: atom_id res chain seq x y z
N MET A 1 14.62 -12.80 0.34
CA MET A 1 13.31 -13.45 0.15
C MET A 1 12.19 -12.49 0.45
N GLY A 2 11.21 -12.43 -0.40
CA GLY A 2 10.15 -11.46 -0.29
C GLY A 2 8.85 -12.02 0.24
N ILE A 3 7.93 -11.14 0.50
CA ILE A 3 6.58 -11.52 0.88
C ILE A 3 5.63 -11.12 -0.24
N ARG A 4 4.47 -11.77 -0.27
CA ARG A 4 3.48 -11.51 -1.31
C ARG A 4 2.56 -10.38 -0.89
N ALA A 5 2.19 -9.58 -1.87
CA ALA A 5 1.27 -8.48 -1.65
C ALA A 5 0.47 -8.28 -2.94
N VAL A 6 -0.57 -7.48 -2.85
CA VAL A 6 -1.40 -7.15 -4.01
C VAL A 6 -1.29 -5.66 -4.25
N LEU A 7 -0.92 -5.30 -5.48
CA LEU A 7 -0.86 -3.91 -5.89
C LEU A 7 -2.12 -3.59 -6.68
N PHE A 8 -2.82 -2.54 -6.25
CA PHE A 8 -4.00 -2.04 -6.94
C PHE A 8 -3.60 -0.79 -7.70
N ASN A 9 -3.58 -0.90 -9.03
CA ASN A 9 -3.22 0.24 -9.87
C ASN A 9 -4.39 1.20 -9.98
N THR A 10 -4.08 2.45 -10.28
CA THR A 10 -5.12 3.48 -10.33
C THR A 10 -6.16 3.22 -11.42
N ASP A 11 -5.81 2.43 -12.43
CA ASP A 11 -6.74 2.12 -13.52
C ASP A 11 -7.64 0.92 -13.21
N GLY A 12 -7.55 0.37 -12.01
CA GLY A 12 -8.40 -0.73 -11.60
C GLY A 12 -7.76 -2.10 -11.70
N ARG A 13 -6.55 -2.20 -12.27
CA ARG A 13 -5.89 -3.48 -12.41
C ARG A 13 -5.23 -3.90 -11.11
N GLN A 14 -5.22 -5.19 -10.86
CA GLN A 14 -4.59 -5.77 -9.68
C GLN A 14 -3.42 -6.64 -10.12
N GLU A 15 -2.33 -6.60 -9.34
CA GLU A 15 -1.15 -7.41 -9.61
C GLU A 15 -0.66 -8.06 -8.34
N LEU A 16 -0.27 -9.32 -8.43
CA LEU A 16 0.49 -9.93 -7.36
C LEU A 16 1.92 -9.47 -7.46
N ILE A 17 2.45 -8.97 -6.36
CA ILE A 17 3.82 -8.48 -6.33
C ILE A 17 4.56 -9.11 -5.16
N GLU A 18 5.87 -8.95 -5.17
CA GLU A 18 6.73 -9.42 -4.11
C GLU A 18 7.46 -8.23 -3.53
N LEU A 19 7.46 -8.13 -2.21
CA LEU A 19 8.15 -7.05 -1.50
C LEU A 19 9.33 -7.65 -0.77
N ASN A 20 10.50 -7.08 -0.98
CA ASN A 20 11.73 -7.55 -0.34
C ASN A 20 12.18 -6.67 0.80
N SER A 21 11.60 -5.49 0.93
CA SER A 21 11.91 -4.56 2.00
C SER A 21 10.78 -3.55 2.10
N PHE A 22 10.80 -2.79 3.18
CA PHE A 22 9.81 -1.73 3.33
C PHE A 22 10.03 -0.64 2.26
N THR A 23 11.27 -0.47 1.82
CA THR A 23 11.56 0.47 0.73
C THR A 23 10.85 0.05 -0.55
N ASP A 24 10.77 -1.25 -0.81
CA ASP A 24 10.03 -1.74 -1.98
C ASP A 24 8.57 -1.32 -1.91
N LEU A 25 7.98 -1.40 -0.72
CA LEU A 25 6.60 -0.98 -0.54
C LEU A 25 6.45 0.49 -0.92
N GLN A 26 7.37 1.34 -0.44
CA GLN A 26 7.31 2.75 -0.75
C GLN A 26 7.44 3.00 -2.24
N GLU A 27 8.32 2.26 -2.91
CA GLU A 27 8.52 2.42 -4.35
C GLU A 27 7.28 1.99 -5.13
N ARG A 28 6.63 0.92 -4.69
CA ARG A 28 5.40 0.47 -5.35
C ARG A 28 4.28 1.48 -5.22
N LEU A 29 4.33 2.29 -4.16
CA LEU A 29 3.31 3.31 -3.94
C LEU A 29 3.64 4.62 -4.65
N GLY A 30 4.74 4.68 -5.39
CA GLY A 30 5.11 5.87 -6.14
C GLY A 30 6.25 6.67 -5.54
N GLY A 31 6.88 6.13 -4.50
CA GLY A 31 8.00 6.80 -3.85
C GLY A 31 7.57 7.71 -2.72
N GLY A 32 8.48 7.99 -1.81
CA GLY A 32 8.20 8.85 -0.69
C GLY A 32 7.63 8.09 0.49
N LEU A 33 6.78 8.72 1.25
CA LEU A 33 6.27 8.15 2.50
C LEU A 33 5.04 7.29 2.24
N ALA A 34 5.01 6.15 2.92
CA ALA A 34 3.87 5.25 2.87
C ALA A 34 3.00 5.48 4.09
N GLU A 35 1.69 5.43 3.89
CA GLU A 35 0.72 5.63 4.95
C GLU A 35 -0.11 4.38 5.11
N LEU A 36 -0.24 3.90 6.34
CA LEU A 36 -1.14 2.80 6.63
C LEU A 36 -2.56 3.35 6.76
N VAL A 37 -3.41 2.95 5.83
CA VAL A 37 -4.78 3.45 5.81
C VAL A 37 -5.63 2.69 6.81
N THR A 38 -5.55 1.36 6.78
CA THR A 38 -6.35 0.55 7.68
C THR A 38 -5.78 -0.85 7.78
N THR A 39 -6.15 -1.55 8.86
CA THR A 39 -5.89 -2.97 9.02
C THR A 39 -7.22 -3.61 9.34
N ASP A 40 -7.62 -4.61 8.56
CA ASP A 40 -8.92 -5.21 8.79
C ASP A 40 -8.84 -6.33 9.84
N SER A 41 -9.98 -6.95 10.11
CA SER A 41 -10.04 -7.96 11.17
C SER A 41 -9.29 -9.24 10.81
N ASN A 42 -8.91 -9.41 9.56
CA ASN A 42 -8.14 -10.55 9.12
C ASN A 42 -6.64 -10.27 9.08
N GLY A 43 -6.23 -9.09 9.51
CA GLY A 43 -4.82 -8.73 9.52
C GLY A 43 -4.31 -8.27 8.16
N ILE A 44 -5.19 -7.85 7.29
CA ILE A 44 -4.79 -7.33 5.98
C ILE A 44 -4.64 -5.83 6.09
N MET A 45 -3.44 -5.34 5.81
CA MET A 45 -3.12 -3.92 5.86
C MET A 45 -3.27 -3.31 4.47
N THR A 46 -3.81 -2.10 4.43
CA THR A 46 -3.93 -1.33 3.20
C THR A 46 -3.02 -0.11 3.30
N TRP A 47 -2.09 0.00 2.36
CA TRP A 47 -1.09 1.07 2.35
C TRP A 47 -1.26 1.95 1.13
N ALA A 48 -1.06 3.25 1.30
CA ALA A 48 -1.16 4.23 0.22
C ALA A 48 -0.01 5.22 0.33
N ASN A 49 0.15 6.03 -0.70
CA ASN A 49 1.18 7.07 -0.70
C ASN A 49 0.69 8.25 0.12
N GLU A 50 1.43 8.61 1.15
CA GLU A 50 1.02 9.70 2.03
C GLU A 50 0.97 11.03 1.29
N GLU A 51 1.76 11.16 0.23
CA GLU A 51 1.88 12.40 -0.50
C GLU A 51 1.12 12.40 -1.82
N ALA A 52 0.15 11.49 -1.96
CA ALA A 52 -0.53 11.34 -3.24
C ALA A 52 -1.18 12.63 -3.72
N HIS A 53 -1.79 13.38 -2.81
CA HIS A 53 -2.40 14.64 -3.19
C HIS A 53 -1.38 15.67 -3.65
N LEU A 54 -0.25 15.74 -2.96
CA LEU A 54 0.79 16.68 -3.33
C LEU A 54 1.40 16.35 -4.69
N LYS A 55 1.38 15.06 -5.06
CA LYS A 55 1.94 14.61 -6.33
C LYS A 55 0.89 14.54 -7.42
N ASN A 56 -0.33 14.97 -7.14
CA ASN A 56 -1.43 14.96 -8.10
C ASN A 56 -1.69 13.58 -8.69
N MET A 57 -1.58 12.56 -7.85
CA MET A 57 -1.84 11.21 -8.32
C MET A 57 -3.33 11.01 -8.56
N PRO A 58 -3.70 10.22 -9.58
CA PRO A 58 -5.11 10.01 -9.88
C PRO A 58 -5.79 9.17 -8.81
N LYS A 59 -7.12 9.28 -8.76
CA LYS A 59 -7.93 8.47 -7.88
C LYS A 59 -7.75 7.01 -8.23
N ASN A 60 -7.70 6.15 -7.20
CA ASN A 60 -7.59 4.72 -7.41
C ASN A 60 -8.98 4.16 -7.69
N GLU A 61 -9.15 3.56 -8.87
CA GLU A 61 -10.46 3.04 -9.26
C GLU A 61 -10.76 1.68 -8.66
N ALA A 62 -9.76 1.03 -8.09
CA ALA A 62 -9.95 -0.31 -7.55
C ALA A 62 -10.30 -0.31 -6.07
N VAL A 63 -9.79 0.65 -5.32
CA VAL A 63 -9.89 0.61 -3.85
C VAL A 63 -10.27 1.98 -3.32
N SER A 64 -11.16 1.96 -2.33
CA SER A 64 -11.45 3.15 -1.54
C SER A 64 -11.54 2.72 -0.10
N PHE A 65 -11.48 3.68 0.80
CA PHE A 65 -11.57 3.42 2.23
C PHE A 65 -12.96 3.78 2.72
N ASN A 66 -13.60 2.82 3.39
CA ASN A 66 -14.92 3.05 3.97
C ASN A 66 -14.77 2.99 5.48
N ASN A 67 -15.02 4.12 6.15
CA ASN A 67 -14.84 4.19 7.59
C ASN A 67 -16.14 3.94 8.35
N GLY A 68 -17.16 3.41 7.66
CA GLY A 68 -18.43 3.10 8.28
C GLY A 68 -19.44 4.22 8.19
N VAL A 69 -19.00 5.42 7.84
CA VAL A 69 -19.88 6.58 7.70
C VAL A 69 -19.94 7.03 6.26
N MET A 70 -18.78 7.14 5.62
CA MET A 70 -18.72 7.52 4.23
C MET A 70 -17.51 6.85 3.59
N GLU A 71 -17.59 6.72 2.28
CA GLU A 71 -16.50 6.18 1.51
C GLU A 71 -15.53 7.30 1.19
N GLN A 72 -14.24 7.04 1.40
CA GLN A 72 -13.22 8.02 1.10
C GLN A 72 -12.35 7.49 -0.02
N PRO A 73 -12.14 8.27 -1.08
CA PRO A 73 -11.30 7.80 -2.17
C PRO A 73 -9.84 7.77 -1.74
N LEU A 74 -9.11 6.81 -2.31
CA LEU A 74 -7.67 6.75 -2.18
C LEU A 74 -7.06 7.18 -3.50
N PHE A 75 -5.91 7.83 -3.43
CA PHE A 75 -5.25 8.35 -4.62
C PHE A 75 -3.91 7.67 -4.79
N GLY A 76 -3.54 7.41 -6.04
CA GLY A 76 -2.32 6.73 -6.35
C GLY A 76 -2.45 5.22 -6.18
N PRO A 77 -1.35 4.50 -6.38
CA PRO A 77 -1.37 3.05 -6.19
C PRO A 77 -1.58 2.69 -4.73
N VAL A 78 -2.14 1.51 -4.50
CA VAL A 78 -2.46 1.03 -3.16
C VAL A 78 -1.94 -0.41 -3.06
N VAL A 79 -1.36 -0.75 -1.91
CA VAL A 79 -0.84 -2.10 -1.67
C VAL A 79 -1.56 -2.71 -0.49
N SER A 80 -1.98 -3.96 -0.66
CA SER A 80 -2.61 -4.75 0.39
C SER A 80 -1.66 -5.89 0.76
N VAL A 81 -1.35 -6.03 2.05
CA VAL A 81 -0.36 -7.00 2.51
C VAL A 81 -0.75 -7.48 3.90
N ARG A 82 -0.38 -8.73 4.22
CA ARG A 82 -0.66 -9.29 5.53
C ARG A 82 0.27 -8.68 6.57
N GLU A 83 -0.32 -8.33 7.71
CA GLU A 83 0.42 -7.68 8.79
C GLU A 83 1.55 -8.56 9.31
N ASP A 84 1.26 -9.86 9.50
CA ASP A 84 2.26 -10.77 10.05
C ASP A 84 3.44 -10.95 9.11
N GLU A 85 3.21 -10.90 7.80
CA GLU A 85 4.29 -11.03 6.84
C GLU A 85 5.08 -9.75 6.70
N LEU A 86 4.38 -8.62 6.70
CA LEU A 86 5.07 -7.35 6.56
C LEU A 86 6.02 -7.08 7.71
N GLY A 87 5.67 -7.54 8.90
CA GLY A 87 6.52 -7.34 10.07
C GLY A 87 7.86 -8.02 9.98
N GLU A 88 8.02 -8.96 9.03
CA GLU A 88 9.28 -9.67 8.87
C GLU A 88 10.21 -9.03 7.85
N LEU A 89 9.76 -7.98 7.16
CA LEU A 89 10.61 -7.33 6.17
C LEU A 89 11.61 -6.41 6.85
N PRO A 90 12.81 -6.28 6.28
CA PRO A 90 13.72 -5.25 6.77
C PRO A 90 13.11 -3.89 6.53
N TYR A 91 13.30 -3.03 7.51
CA TYR A 91 12.70 -1.71 7.44
C TYR A 91 13.25 -0.93 6.25
N LYS A 92 14.56 -0.97 6.09
CA LYS A 92 15.23 -0.37 4.94
C LYS A 92 16.35 -1.28 4.52
N LEU A 93 16.67 -1.22 3.24
CA LEU A 93 17.81 -1.97 2.75
C LEU A 93 19.07 -1.46 3.39
N GLY A 94 19.90 -2.41 3.86
CA GLY A 94 21.20 -2.06 4.42
C GLY A 94 21.13 -1.45 5.79
N GLU A 95 19.99 -1.50 6.41
CA GLU A 95 19.83 -0.88 7.70
C GLU A 95 19.09 -1.81 8.61
N GLU A 96 19.65 -2.15 9.69
CA GLU A 96 18.97 -3.07 10.56
C GLU A 96 19.18 -2.76 11.92
#